data_9087e7dc1162d3edc21c08036e2c3980
#
_entry.id   9087e7dc1162d3edc21c08036e2c3980
#
_cell.length_a   1.000
_cell.length_b   1.000
_cell.length_c   1.000
_cell.angle_alpha   90.00
_cell.angle_beta   90.00
_cell.angle_gamma   90.00
#
_symmetry.space_group_name_H-M   'P 1'
#
loop_
_entity.id
_entity.type
_entity.pdbx_description
1 polymer ?
#
loop_
_entity_poly.entity_id
_entity_poly.type
_entity_poly.pdbx_seq_one_letter_code
_entity_poly.pdbx_strand_id
1 'polypeptide(L)'
;IAKHQGGDFILRIEDTDQNREVEGATQLIYDILTETGLNWDEGPDKPGDCGPYIQSERLPIYHEYAKKLIELGGAHYCFCDKDADNDYDPCRMLDQAEIDEKLAAGVPYVIRQTIPDKGKATFDDEIYGHIEVDCTTLNDSILIKSDGFPTYNFANVVDDHLMGITHVVRGNEYLASTPKYNLLYDAYGWDRPTYIHLPPVMKDEHAKLSKRNGDASYQDLTKQGYLKDAILNYIALLGWSPADEEILSLDDLIEQFNIEHISKAPAIFDIDKLKWMNGVYLRNMSLEEFHKVASPYYDFITIPVNTLEISKALQPRVERLADI
;
A
#
# COMPACT_ATOMS: atom_id res chain seq x y z
N ILE A 1 9.52 -7.28 -4.99
CA ILE A 1 10.26 -7.90 -3.86
C ILE A 1 9.85 -9.36 -3.72
N ALA A 2 8.58 -9.69 -3.38
CA ALA A 2 8.17 -11.08 -3.12
C ALA A 2 8.60 -12.04 -4.23
N LYS A 3 8.19 -11.78 -5.48
CA LYS A 3 8.56 -12.64 -6.62
C LYS A 3 10.08 -12.71 -6.86
N HIS A 4 10.81 -11.61 -6.68
CA HIS A 4 12.27 -11.57 -6.82
C HIS A 4 12.97 -12.46 -5.78
N GLN A 5 12.48 -12.47 -4.55
CA GLN A 5 13.06 -13.24 -3.45
C GLN A 5 12.48 -14.64 -3.30
N GLY A 6 11.54 -15.06 -4.16
CA GLY A 6 10.86 -16.36 -4.08
C GLY A 6 9.91 -16.48 -2.88
N GLY A 7 9.41 -15.36 -2.38
CA GLY A 7 8.41 -15.30 -1.33
C GLY A 7 6.98 -15.19 -1.87
N ASP A 8 6.01 -15.21 -0.96
CA ASP A 8 4.60 -15.11 -1.28
C ASP A 8 4.12 -13.65 -1.28
N PHE A 9 3.21 -13.34 -2.17
CA PHE A 9 2.49 -12.06 -2.22
C PHE A 9 1.09 -12.27 -1.65
N ILE A 10 0.83 -11.70 -0.47
CA ILE A 10 -0.47 -11.78 0.22
C ILE A 10 -1.28 -10.52 -0.08
N LEU A 11 -2.53 -10.70 -0.50
CA LEU A 11 -3.49 -9.61 -0.65
C LEU A 11 -4.41 -9.54 0.57
N ARG A 12 -4.32 -8.45 1.34
CA ARG A 12 -5.15 -8.16 2.50
C ARG A 12 -6.04 -6.95 2.24
N ILE A 13 -7.33 -7.08 2.54
CA ILE A 13 -8.30 -6.00 2.45
C ILE A 13 -8.41 -5.31 3.81
N GLU A 14 -8.09 -4.02 3.84
CA GLU A 14 -8.07 -3.19 5.04
C GLU A 14 -9.32 -2.31 5.11
N ASP A 15 -10.42 -2.88 5.59
CA ASP A 15 -11.77 -2.30 5.67
C ASP A 15 -12.18 -1.85 7.08
N THR A 16 -11.21 -1.57 7.97
CA THR A 16 -11.49 -1.15 9.36
C THR A 16 -12.14 0.24 9.49
N ASP A 17 -12.11 1.07 8.44
CA ASP A 17 -12.83 2.34 8.36
C ASP A 17 -14.08 2.19 7.48
N GLN A 18 -15.15 1.68 8.08
CA GLN A 18 -16.43 1.42 7.39
C GLN A 18 -17.11 2.66 6.78
N ASN A 19 -16.72 3.87 7.21
CA ASN A 19 -17.22 5.11 6.62
C ASN A 19 -16.56 5.45 5.28
N ARG A 20 -15.47 4.78 4.93
CA ARG A 20 -14.72 4.97 3.68
C ARG A 20 -14.85 3.82 2.70
N GLU A 21 -15.68 2.85 3.01
CA GLU A 21 -15.93 1.73 2.10
C GLU A 21 -16.51 2.24 0.78
N VAL A 22 -15.90 1.83 -0.33
CA VAL A 22 -16.37 2.14 -1.68
C VAL A 22 -16.82 0.84 -2.33
N GLU A 23 -18.12 0.76 -2.66
CA GLU A 23 -18.68 -0.40 -3.34
C GLU A 23 -17.90 -0.72 -4.63
N GLY A 24 -17.53 -1.99 -4.80
CA GLY A 24 -16.77 -2.46 -5.95
C GLY A 24 -15.26 -2.23 -5.90
N ALA A 25 -14.73 -1.53 -4.87
CA ALA A 25 -13.30 -1.25 -4.79
C ALA A 25 -12.45 -2.53 -4.73
N THR A 26 -12.89 -3.55 -4.00
CA THR A 26 -12.17 -4.84 -3.89
C THR A 26 -12.09 -5.55 -5.25
N GLN A 27 -13.21 -5.61 -5.99
CA GLN A 27 -13.22 -6.20 -7.33
C GLN A 27 -12.28 -5.46 -8.27
N LEU A 28 -12.27 -4.14 -8.21
CA LEU A 28 -11.37 -3.31 -9.00
C LEU A 28 -9.89 -3.62 -8.73
N ILE A 29 -9.52 -3.88 -7.47
CA ILE A 29 -8.16 -4.29 -7.10
C ILE A 29 -7.82 -5.64 -7.74
N TYR A 30 -8.72 -6.62 -7.65
CA TYR A 30 -8.53 -7.93 -8.27
C TYR A 30 -8.34 -7.82 -9.79
N ASP A 31 -9.18 -7.03 -10.45
CA ASP A 31 -9.14 -6.84 -11.89
C ASP A 31 -7.81 -6.22 -12.33
N ILE A 32 -7.36 -5.13 -11.66
CA ILE A 32 -6.09 -4.47 -11.98
C ILE A 32 -4.90 -5.40 -11.74
N LEU A 33 -4.82 -6.07 -10.60
CA LEU A 33 -3.71 -6.95 -10.27
C LEU A 33 -3.64 -8.14 -11.25
N THR A 34 -4.80 -8.72 -11.60
CA THR A 34 -4.87 -9.82 -12.57
C THR A 34 -4.50 -9.34 -13.97
N GLU A 35 -5.04 -8.22 -14.44
CA GLU A 35 -4.76 -7.67 -15.76
C GLU A 35 -3.27 -7.34 -15.92
N THR A 36 -2.65 -6.80 -14.88
CA THR A 36 -1.23 -6.42 -14.88
C THR A 36 -0.27 -7.58 -14.63
N GLY A 37 -0.77 -8.77 -14.30
CA GLY A 37 0.06 -9.94 -14.00
C GLY A 37 0.67 -9.92 -12.58
N LEU A 38 0.27 -9.00 -11.72
CA LEU A 38 0.68 -8.91 -10.32
C LEU A 38 -0.17 -9.86 -9.46
N ASN A 39 -0.15 -11.14 -9.79
CA ASN A 39 -0.95 -12.15 -9.12
C ASN A 39 -0.45 -12.37 -7.68
N TRP A 40 -1.42 -12.42 -6.75
CA TRP A 40 -1.17 -12.77 -5.36
C TRP A 40 -1.24 -14.29 -5.15
N ASP A 41 -0.57 -14.76 -4.13
CA ASP A 41 -0.48 -16.18 -3.78
C ASP A 41 -1.57 -16.54 -2.75
N GLU A 42 -1.85 -15.65 -1.78
CA GLU A 42 -2.94 -15.78 -0.81
C GLU A 42 -3.77 -14.48 -0.75
N GLY A 43 -5.06 -14.62 -0.47
CA GLY A 43 -5.99 -13.49 -0.34
C GLY A 43 -7.43 -13.95 -0.09
N PRO A 44 -8.41 -13.04 -0.08
CA PRO A 44 -9.81 -13.40 0.23
C PRO A 44 -10.41 -14.44 -0.73
N ASP A 45 -10.01 -14.43 -1.99
CA ASP A 45 -10.45 -15.36 -3.04
C ASP A 45 -9.50 -16.55 -3.23
N LYS A 46 -8.32 -16.52 -2.61
CA LYS A 46 -7.31 -17.57 -2.60
C LYS A 46 -6.88 -17.87 -1.17
N PRO A 47 -7.68 -18.59 -0.39
CA PRO A 47 -7.38 -18.85 1.02
C PRO A 47 -6.13 -19.72 1.15
N GLY A 48 -5.24 -19.33 2.07
CA GLY A 48 -4.05 -20.04 2.49
C GLY A 48 -3.98 -20.12 4.01
N ASP A 49 -2.78 -20.18 4.56
CA ASP A 49 -2.57 -20.44 5.99
C ASP A 49 -2.73 -19.19 6.86
N CYS A 50 -2.66 -17.99 6.26
CA CYS A 50 -2.63 -16.70 6.99
C CYS A 50 -4.02 -16.05 7.17
N GLY A 51 -5.09 -16.65 6.67
CA GLY A 51 -6.43 -16.07 6.69
C GLY A 51 -7.05 -15.87 8.09
N PRO A 52 -8.18 -15.18 8.18
CA PRO A 52 -8.88 -14.43 7.13
C PRO A 52 -8.08 -13.23 6.60
N TYR A 53 -8.39 -12.78 5.35
CA TYR A 53 -7.64 -11.71 4.67
C TYR A 53 -8.42 -10.39 4.58
N ILE A 54 -9.60 -10.33 5.20
CA ILE A 54 -10.42 -9.11 5.34
C ILE A 54 -10.37 -8.70 6.80
N GLN A 55 -9.94 -7.47 7.08
CA GLN A 55 -9.67 -7.05 8.47
C GLN A 55 -10.94 -7.03 9.33
N SER A 56 -12.10 -6.70 8.79
CA SER A 56 -13.37 -6.77 9.53
C SER A 56 -13.73 -8.20 10.00
N GLU A 57 -13.24 -9.24 9.34
CA GLU A 57 -13.44 -10.64 9.74
C GLU A 57 -12.47 -11.08 10.85
N ARG A 58 -11.45 -10.26 11.17
CA ARG A 58 -10.39 -10.53 12.14
C ARG A 58 -10.59 -9.86 13.50
N LEU A 59 -11.73 -9.24 13.75
CA LEU A 59 -12.01 -8.52 15.01
C LEU A 59 -11.70 -9.34 16.28
N PRO A 60 -12.05 -10.64 16.38
CA PRO A 60 -11.70 -11.44 17.56
C PRO A 60 -10.18 -11.52 17.80
N ILE A 61 -9.39 -11.57 16.74
CA ILE A 61 -7.91 -11.61 16.82
C ILE A 61 -7.40 -10.29 17.41
N TYR A 62 -7.86 -9.16 16.88
CA TYR A 62 -7.43 -7.85 17.40
C TYR A 62 -7.81 -7.65 18.87
N HIS A 63 -9.00 -8.09 19.28
CA HIS A 63 -9.41 -8.03 20.69
C HIS A 63 -8.54 -8.90 21.58
N GLU A 64 -8.17 -10.09 21.15
CA GLU A 64 -7.26 -10.98 21.86
C GLU A 64 -5.89 -10.32 22.05
N TYR A 65 -5.31 -9.82 20.95
CA TYR A 65 -3.99 -9.19 21.01
C TYR A 65 -4.00 -7.86 21.77
N ALA A 66 -5.07 -7.06 21.70
CA ALA A 66 -5.20 -5.86 22.51
C ALA A 66 -5.22 -6.18 24.01
N LYS A 67 -5.95 -7.23 24.43
CA LYS A 67 -5.93 -7.72 25.81
C LYS A 67 -4.54 -8.16 26.24
N LYS A 68 -3.88 -8.97 25.41
CA LYS A 68 -2.51 -9.42 25.68
C LYS A 68 -1.55 -8.24 25.81
N LEU A 69 -1.71 -7.19 24.98
CA LEU A 69 -0.89 -6.00 25.07
C LEU A 69 -1.10 -5.22 26.38
N ILE A 70 -2.34 -5.18 26.90
CA ILE A 70 -2.63 -4.60 28.23
C ILE A 70 -1.92 -5.40 29.31
N GLU A 71 -1.99 -6.73 29.29
CA GLU A 71 -1.30 -7.62 30.23
C GLU A 71 0.21 -7.44 30.22
N LEU A 72 0.79 -7.13 29.04
CA LEU A 72 2.21 -6.84 28.85
C LEU A 72 2.60 -5.40 29.21
N GLY A 73 1.63 -4.55 29.58
CA GLY A 73 1.86 -3.13 29.88
C GLY A 73 2.08 -2.21 28.70
N GLY A 74 1.89 -2.71 27.48
CA GLY A 74 2.02 -1.94 26.23
C GLY A 74 0.75 -1.18 25.80
N ALA A 75 -0.37 -1.41 26.52
CA ALA A 75 -1.63 -0.72 26.29
C ALA A 75 -2.43 -0.56 27.58
N HIS A 76 -3.44 0.30 27.58
CA HIS A 76 -4.34 0.54 28.70
C HIS A 76 -5.76 0.87 28.24
N TYR A 77 -6.74 0.69 29.13
CA TYR A 77 -8.10 1.16 28.92
C TYR A 77 -8.17 2.66 29.14
N CYS A 78 -8.75 3.41 28.20
CA CYS A 78 -8.99 4.83 28.34
C CYS A 78 -10.50 5.11 28.29
N PHE A 79 -11.03 5.71 29.36
CA PHE A 79 -12.43 6.06 29.57
C PHE A 79 -12.67 7.57 29.40
N CYS A 80 -11.70 8.33 28.90
CA CYS A 80 -11.82 9.76 28.68
C CYS A 80 -12.81 10.10 27.55
N ASP A 81 -13.47 11.24 27.66
CA ASP A 81 -14.31 11.76 26.59
C ASP A 81 -13.47 12.05 25.33
N LYS A 82 -14.09 11.84 24.16
CA LYS A 82 -13.43 11.99 22.86
C LYS A 82 -12.85 13.38 22.58
N ASP A 83 -13.39 14.41 23.26
CA ASP A 83 -13.03 15.81 23.09
C ASP A 83 -11.97 16.29 24.10
N ALA A 84 -11.50 15.42 24.97
CA ALA A 84 -10.39 15.76 25.85
C ALA A 84 -9.09 15.80 25.04
N ASP A 85 -8.70 17.00 24.64
CA ASP A 85 -7.38 17.32 24.06
C ASP A 85 -6.32 17.19 25.16
N ASN A 86 -6.02 15.94 25.52
CA ASN A 86 -5.14 15.61 26.63
C ASN A 86 -3.82 15.09 26.08
N ASP A 87 -2.77 15.91 26.17
CA ASP A 87 -1.39 15.46 26.04
C ASP A 87 -1.03 14.40 27.09
N TYR A 88 -1.85 14.29 28.14
CA TYR A 88 -1.73 13.31 29.23
C TYR A 88 -3.03 12.53 29.41
N ASP A 89 -2.98 11.20 29.28
CA ASP A 89 -4.09 10.30 29.54
C ASP A 89 -4.09 9.86 31.02
N PRO A 90 -5.01 10.41 31.86
CA PRO A 90 -5.07 10.05 33.28
C PRO A 90 -5.46 8.59 33.50
N CYS A 91 -6.05 7.92 32.52
CA CYS A 91 -6.45 6.52 32.62
C CYS A 91 -5.26 5.55 32.69
N ARG A 92 -4.05 6.00 32.30
CA ARG A 92 -2.81 5.21 32.51
C ARG A 92 -2.52 4.89 33.98
N MET A 93 -3.06 5.66 34.90
CA MET A 93 -2.83 5.56 36.34
C MET A 93 -3.94 4.82 37.09
N LEU A 94 -5.01 4.40 36.43
CA LEU A 94 -6.09 3.66 37.04
C LEU A 94 -5.60 2.28 37.50
N ASP A 95 -6.01 1.90 38.73
CA ASP A 95 -5.76 0.56 39.23
C ASP A 95 -6.77 -0.46 38.65
N GLN A 96 -6.50 -1.75 38.80
CA GLN A 96 -7.34 -2.81 38.25
C GLN A 96 -8.76 -2.78 38.80
N ALA A 97 -8.97 -2.42 40.07
CA ALA A 97 -10.31 -2.34 40.67
C ALA A 97 -11.15 -1.22 40.05
N GLU A 98 -10.53 -0.06 39.81
CA GLU A 98 -11.18 1.07 39.14
C GLU A 98 -11.55 0.72 37.67
N ILE A 99 -10.66 0.00 36.99
CA ILE A 99 -10.91 -0.47 35.61
C ILE A 99 -12.08 -1.46 35.62
N ASP A 100 -12.07 -2.46 36.51
CA ASP A 100 -13.11 -3.48 36.58
C ASP A 100 -14.47 -2.88 36.96
N GLU A 101 -14.53 -1.89 37.84
CA GLU A 101 -15.74 -1.14 38.18
C GLU A 101 -16.32 -0.42 36.96
N LYS A 102 -15.47 0.30 36.20
CA LYS A 102 -15.91 1.01 34.99
C LYS A 102 -16.38 0.07 33.89
N LEU A 103 -15.68 -1.05 33.68
CA LEU A 103 -16.08 -2.07 32.69
C LEU A 103 -17.41 -2.73 33.10
N ALA A 104 -17.58 -3.09 34.40
CA ALA A 104 -18.82 -3.66 34.92
C ALA A 104 -20.01 -2.69 34.83
N ALA A 105 -19.76 -1.37 34.97
CA ALA A 105 -20.72 -0.32 34.81
C ALA A 105 -21.07 -0.03 33.33
N GLY A 106 -20.38 -0.66 32.37
CA GLY A 106 -20.58 -0.45 30.94
C GLY A 106 -20.13 0.92 30.45
N VAL A 107 -19.17 1.55 31.12
CA VAL A 107 -18.62 2.84 30.69
C VAL A 107 -17.93 2.64 29.32
N PRO A 108 -18.26 3.46 28.31
CA PRO A 108 -17.57 3.38 27.02
C PRO A 108 -16.07 3.63 27.15
N TYR A 109 -15.28 2.88 26.42
CA TYR A 109 -13.83 2.99 26.45
C TYR A 109 -13.21 2.81 25.06
N VAL A 110 -11.94 3.20 24.95
CA VAL A 110 -11.03 2.81 23.89
C VAL A 110 -9.82 2.11 24.51
N ILE A 111 -9.07 1.35 23.71
CA ILE A 111 -7.76 0.84 24.13
C ILE A 111 -6.70 1.71 23.47
N ARG A 112 -5.79 2.26 24.28
CA ARG A 112 -4.67 3.07 23.81
C ARG A 112 -3.34 2.37 24.01
N GLN A 113 -2.41 2.62 23.10
CA GLN A 113 -1.02 2.25 23.30
C GLN A 113 -0.44 3.02 24.49
N THR A 114 0.34 2.35 25.31
CA THR A 114 1.11 2.97 26.38
C THR A 114 2.53 3.25 25.88
N ILE A 115 2.80 4.49 25.49
CA ILE A 115 4.15 4.91 25.10
C ILE A 115 5.02 5.05 26.34
N PRO A 116 6.29 4.56 26.37
CA PRO A 116 7.19 4.75 27.48
C PRO A 116 7.43 6.24 27.79
N ASP A 117 7.42 6.61 29.08
CA ASP A 117 7.61 8.00 29.52
C ASP A 117 9.01 8.57 29.25
N LYS A 118 9.95 7.71 28.87
CA LYS A 118 11.34 8.05 28.55
C LYS A 118 11.98 6.97 27.69
N GLY A 119 13.09 7.34 27.05
CA GLY A 119 13.79 6.43 26.15
C GLY A 119 13.58 6.83 24.71
N LYS A 120 14.02 5.99 23.80
CA LYS A 120 13.98 6.22 22.37
C LYS A 120 13.35 5.06 21.64
N ALA A 121 12.49 5.37 20.70
CA ALA A 121 11.98 4.42 19.73
C ALA A 121 12.84 4.51 18.47
N THR A 122 13.41 3.40 18.03
CA THR A 122 14.36 3.36 16.92
C THR A 122 13.92 2.36 15.86
N PHE A 123 14.32 2.61 14.62
CA PHE A 123 14.23 1.61 13.54
C PHE A 123 15.21 1.96 12.42
N ASP A 124 15.53 0.93 11.62
CA ASP A 124 16.33 1.08 10.43
C ASP A 124 15.42 0.96 9.22
N ASP A 125 15.55 1.92 8.29
CA ASP A 125 14.83 1.95 7.03
C ASP A 125 15.82 1.82 5.88
N GLU A 126 15.52 0.96 4.91
CA GLU A 126 16.45 0.69 3.79
C GLU A 126 16.78 1.94 2.96
N ILE A 127 15.85 2.92 2.93
CA ILE A 127 16.00 4.14 2.12
C ILE A 127 16.48 5.32 2.96
N TYR A 128 15.89 5.48 4.17
CA TYR A 128 16.14 6.64 5.03
C TYR A 128 17.20 6.39 6.10
N GLY A 129 17.65 5.12 6.25
CA GLY A 129 18.66 4.72 7.24
C GLY A 129 18.13 4.69 8.66
N HIS A 130 19.01 4.86 9.65
CA HIS A 130 18.64 4.81 11.05
C HIS A 130 17.82 6.01 11.48
N ILE A 131 16.67 5.74 12.09
CA ILE A 131 15.73 6.76 12.60
C ILE A 131 15.54 6.55 14.10
N GLU A 132 15.63 7.63 14.86
CA GLU A 132 15.51 7.65 16.29
C GLU A 132 14.56 8.77 16.72
N VAL A 133 13.58 8.46 17.55
CA VAL A 133 12.59 9.42 18.07
C VAL A 133 12.52 9.28 19.58
N ASP A 134 12.55 10.40 20.31
CA ASP A 134 12.36 10.41 21.76
C ASP A 134 10.90 10.06 22.09
N CYS A 135 10.71 9.06 22.96
CA CYS A 135 9.38 8.61 23.35
C CYS A 135 8.53 9.72 23.98
N THR A 136 9.15 10.72 24.60
CA THR A 136 8.45 11.89 25.19
C THR A 136 7.76 12.78 24.14
N THR A 137 8.12 12.64 22.88
CA THR A 137 7.50 13.36 21.76
C THR A 137 6.35 12.59 21.10
N LEU A 138 6.15 11.33 21.50
CA LEU A 138 5.10 10.47 20.97
C LEU A 138 3.88 10.53 21.91
N ASN A 139 2.69 10.47 21.34
CA ASN A 139 1.44 10.37 22.09
C ASN A 139 0.85 8.97 22.03
N ASP A 140 0.04 8.62 23.03
CA ASP A 140 -0.68 7.36 23.09
C ASP A 140 -1.72 7.28 21.98
N SER A 141 -1.53 6.36 21.04
CA SER A 141 -2.45 6.16 19.92
C SER A 141 -3.60 5.24 20.33
N ILE A 142 -4.81 5.52 19.82
CA ILE A 142 -5.91 4.58 19.92
C ILE A 142 -5.58 3.33 19.11
N LEU A 143 -5.68 2.17 19.73
CA LEU A 143 -5.51 0.86 19.10
C LEU A 143 -6.87 0.22 18.75
N ILE A 144 -7.81 0.19 19.73
CA ILE A 144 -9.19 -0.25 19.52
C ILE A 144 -10.11 0.94 19.80
N LYS A 145 -10.97 1.23 18.85
CA LYS A 145 -11.98 2.30 18.90
C LYS A 145 -13.16 1.90 19.80
N SER A 146 -13.97 2.87 20.19
CA SER A 146 -15.17 2.64 21.01
C SER A 146 -16.26 1.78 20.35
N ASP A 147 -16.21 1.64 19.03
CA ASP A 147 -17.06 0.74 18.25
C ASP A 147 -16.53 -0.71 18.19
N GLY A 148 -15.36 -0.96 18.79
CA GLY A 148 -14.71 -2.26 18.83
C GLY A 148 -13.80 -2.55 17.63
N PHE A 149 -13.77 -1.68 16.61
CA PHE A 149 -12.87 -1.85 15.48
C PHE A 149 -11.44 -1.39 15.84
N PRO A 150 -10.41 -2.07 15.33
CA PRO A 150 -9.05 -1.58 15.47
C PRO A 150 -8.83 -0.34 14.62
N THR A 151 -7.84 0.46 14.99
CA THR A 151 -7.27 1.44 14.06
C THR A 151 -6.31 0.74 13.11
N TYR A 152 -6.05 1.36 11.95
CA TYR A 152 -5.01 0.91 11.02
C TYR A 152 -3.67 0.66 11.74
N ASN A 153 -3.28 1.57 12.61
CA ASN A 153 -1.99 1.52 13.31
C ASN A 153 -1.79 0.29 14.21
N PHE A 154 -2.86 -0.36 14.62
CA PHE A 154 -2.83 -1.59 15.40
C PHE A 154 -3.03 -2.83 14.53
N ALA A 155 -4.04 -2.79 13.65
CA ALA A 155 -4.38 -3.92 12.81
C ALA A 155 -3.20 -4.34 11.92
N ASN A 156 -2.50 -3.37 11.29
CA ASN A 156 -1.36 -3.68 10.44
C ASN A 156 -0.24 -4.42 11.18
N VAL A 157 0.08 -4.03 12.42
CA VAL A 157 1.16 -4.67 13.22
C VAL A 157 0.80 -6.10 13.57
N VAL A 158 -0.44 -6.32 14.03
CA VAL A 158 -0.93 -7.67 14.38
C VAL A 158 -0.98 -8.56 13.15
N ASP A 159 -1.50 -8.05 12.04
CA ASP A 159 -1.63 -8.81 10.82
C ASP A 159 -0.27 -9.12 10.19
N ASP A 160 0.63 -8.13 10.13
CA ASP A 160 1.97 -8.32 9.57
C ASP A 160 2.74 -9.40 10.35
N HIS A 161 2.63 -9.42 11.68
CA HIS A 161 3.22 -10.49 12.48
C HIS A 161 2.56 -11.85 12.21
N LEU A 162 1.24 -11.95 12.27
CA LEU A 162 0.51 -13.22 12.14
C LEU A 162 0.55 -13.79 10.73
N MET A 163 0.69 -12.94 9.71
CA MET A 163 0.84 -13.31 8.31
C MET A 163 2.30 -13.51 7.90
N GLY A 164 3.26 -13.38 8.83
CA GLY A 164 4.68 -13.59 8.57
C GLY A 164 5.27 -12.59 7.57
N ILE A 165 4.76 -11.34 7.55
CA ILE A 165 5.27 -10.30 6.65
C ILE A 165 6.71 -9.96 7.01
N THR A 166 7.61 -10.11 6.06
CA THR A 166 9.05 -9.86 6.22
C THR A 166 9.47 -8.46 5.81
N HIS A 167 8.76 -7.85 4.86
CA HIS A 167 9.07 -6.54 4.31
C HIS A 167 7.82 -5.67 4.25
N VAL A 168 7.91 -4.46 4.80
CA VAL A 168 6.85 -3.44 4.73
C VAL A 168 7.30 -2.33 3.78
N VAL A 169 6.66 -2.24 2.61
CA VAL A 169 6.91 -1.21 1.61
C VAL A 169 5.72 -0.26 1.56
N ARG A 170 5.94 1.02 1.85
CA ARG A 170 4.85 2.01 1.91
C ARG A 170 5.36 3.43 1.70
N GLY A 171 4.45 4.41 1.65
CA GLY A 171 4.82 5.81 1.49
C GLY A 171 5.55 6.38 2.71
N ASN A 172 6.40 7.38 2.47
CA ASN A 172 7.20 8.00 3.52
C ASN A 172 6.40 8.80 4.57
N GLU A 173 5.11 9.02 4.35
CA GLU A 173 4.19 9.61 5.34
C GLU A 173 4.08 8.76 6.61
N TYR A 174 4.40 7.47 6.53
CA TYR A 174 4.41 6.57 7.68
C TYR A 174 5.69 6.59 8.50
N LEU A 175 6.75 7.29 8.06
CA LEU A 175 8.02 7.42 8.82
C LEU A 175 7.78 7.93 10.25
N ALA A 176 6.88 8.90 10.41
CA ALA A 176 6.55 9.46 11.72
C ALA A 176 5.77 8.50 12.64
N SER A 177 5.03 7.55 12.07
CA SER A 177 4.24 6.56 12.84
C SER A 177 4.99 5.27 13.11
N THR A 178 6.01 4.93 12.33
CA THR A 178 6.78 3.69 12.45
C THR A 178 7.41 3.48 13.83
N PRO A 179 7.92 4.51 14.54
CA PRO A 179 8.40 4.32 15.91
C PRO A 179 7.35 3.74 16.84
N LYS A 180 6.08 4.14 16.72
CA LYS A 180 4.97 3.62 17.53
C LYS A 180 4.66 2.16 17.20
N TYR A 181 4.76 1.76 15.93
CA TYR A 181 4.60 0.35 15.53
C TYR A 181 5.70 -0.53 16.14
N ASN A 182 6.94 -0.05 16.13
CA ASN A 182 8.05 -0.79 16.71
C ASN A 182 7.92 -0.96 18.23
N LEU A 183 7.37 0.03 18.91
CA LEU A 183 7.05 -0.12 20.33
C LEU A 183 5.99 -1.21 20.59
N LEU A 184 5.07 -1.46 19.64
CA LEU A 184 4.15 -2.60 19.73
C LEU A 184 4.87 -3.92 19.52
N TYR A 185 5.74 -4.03 18.49
CA TYR A 185 6.58 -5.22 18.29
C TYR A 185 7.41 -5.53 19.53
N ASP A 186 8.05 -4.51 20.11
CA ASP A 186 8.88 -4.65 21.31
C ASP A 186 8.05 -5.12 22.52
N ALA A 187 6.87 -4.56 22.73
CA ALA A 187 6.00 -4.93 23.84
C ALA A 187 5.52 -6.38 23.73
N TYR A 188 5.29 -6.88 22.52
CA TYR A 188 4.95 -8.28 22.29
C TYR A 188 6.18 -9.21 22.31
N GLY A 189 7.39 -8.68 22.19
CA GLY A 189 8.61 -9.46 22.00
C GLY A 189 8.70 -10.10 20.61
N TRP A 190 8.14 -9.44 19.59
CA TRP A 190 8.14 -9.90 18.19
C TRP A 190 9.32 -9.33 17.40
N ASP A 191 9.77 -10.09 16.40
CA ASP A 191 10.73 -9.60 15.42
C ASP A 191 10.05 -8.53 14.54
N ARG A 192 10.79 -7.48 14.22
CA ARG A 192 10.33 -6.38 13.38
C ARG A 192 10.55 -6.70 11.91
N PRO A 193 9.64 -6.29 11.00
CA PRO A 193 9.86 -6.42 9.56
C PRO A 193 10.95 -5.45 9.07
N THR A 194 11.50 -5.71 7.90
CA THR A 194 12.32 -4.76 7.16
C THR A 194 11.44 -3.63 6.62
N TYR A 195 11.81 -2.38 6.88
CA TYR A 195 11.06 -1.20 6.43
C TYR A 195 11.68 -0.58 5.19
N ILE A 196 10.84 -0.26 4.22
CA ILE A 196 11.19 0.41 2.97
C ILE A 196 10.15 1.52 2.75
N HIS A 197 10.49 2.75 3.14
CA HIS A 197 9.60 3.88 2.92
C HIS A 197 9.94 4.56 1.59
N LEU A 198 8.95 4.65 0.69
CA LEU A 198 9.11 5.23 -0.63
C LEU A 198 8.77 6.72 -0.63
N PRO A 199 9.51 7.55 -1.37
CA PRO A 199 9.15 8.94 -1.56
C PRO A 199 7.83 9.08 -2.34
N PRO A 200 7.12 10.22 -2.21
CA PRO A 200 5.89 10.44 -2.95
C PRO A 200 6.15 10.61 -4.44
N VAL A 201 5.17 10.20 -5.26
CA VAL A 201 5.12 10.62 -6.66
C VAL A 201 4.47 11.99 -6.74
N MET A 202 5.15 12.91 -7.41
CA MET A 202 4.74 14.31 -7.53
C MET A 202 4.14 14.54 -8.92
N LYS A 203 3.19 15.47 -9.01
CA LYS A 203 2.67 15.99 -10.27
C LYS A 203 3.62 17.00 -10.89
N ASP A 204 4.18 17.84 -10.03
CA ASP A 204 5.16 18.88 -10.32
C ASP A 204 6.03 19.11 -9.08
N GLU A 205 6.90 20.10 -9.11
CA GLU A 205 7.81 20.42 -7.98
C GLU A 205 7.10 20.77 -6.66
N HIS A 206 5.80 21.06 -6.68
CA HIS A 206 5.06 21.60 -5.53
C HIS A 206 3.87 20.73 -5.09
N ALA A 207 3.34 19.89 -5.97
CA ALA A 207 2.11 19.16 -5.73
C ALA A 207 2.30 17.63 -5.84
N LYS A 208 1.75 16.87 -4.88
CA LYS A 208 1.66 15.42 -4.99
C LYS A 208 0.67 15.02 -6.08
N LEU A 209 0.98 13.94 -6.79
CA LEU A 209 0.02 13.28 -7.68
C LEU A 209 -1.18 12.79 -6.85
N SER A 210 -2.41 13.11 -7.27
CA SER A 210 -3.60 12.81 -6.48
C SER A 210 -4.81 12.56 -7.36
N LYS A 211 -5.52 11.45 -7.10
CA LYS A 211 -6.81 11.15 -7.77
C LYS A 211 -7.84 12.27 -7.61
N ARG A 212 -7.82 13.02 -6.50
CA ARG A 212 -8.75 14.12 -6.23
C ARG A 212 -8.56 15.30 -7.18
N ASN A 213 -7.39 15.43 -7.77
CA ASN A 213 -7.05 16.50 -8.71
C ASN A 213 -7.30 16.09 -10.18
N GLY A 214 -7.92 14.92 -10.43
CA GLY A 214 -8.12 14.39 -11.77
C GLY A 214 -6.85 13.85 -12.43
N ASP A 215 -5.82 13.56 -11.62
CA ASP A 215 -4.60 12.92 -12.09
C ASP A 215 -4.92 11.47 -12.49
N ALA A 216 -4.25 10.97 -13.54
CA ALA A 216 -4.57 9.71 -14.19
C ALA A 216 -4.48 8.49 -13.25
N SER A 217 -5.57 7.74 -13.15
CA SER A 217 -5.58 6.40 -12.58
C SER A 217 -5.13 5.37 -13.63
N TYR A 218 -4.85 4.12 -13.21
CA TYR A 218 -4.56 3.04 -14.14
C TYR A 218 -5.66 2.91 -15.21
N GLN A 219 -6.95 2.96 -14.80
CA GLN A 219 -8.08 2.89 -15.73
C GLN A 219 -8.16 4.07 -16.69
N ASP A 220 -7.79 5.26 -16.23
CA ASP A 220 -7.77 6.44 -17.09
C ASP A 220 -6.65 6.34 -18.14
N LEU A 221 -5.50 5.81 -17.76
CA LEU A 221 -4.39 5.56 -18.68
C LEU A 221 -4.76 4.47 -19.70
N THR A 222 -5.33 3.36 -19.27
CA THR A 222 -5.74 2.28 -20.20
C THR A 222 -6.82 2.76 -21.17
N LYS A 223 -7.82 3.54 -20.71
CA LYS A 223 -8.82 4.19 -21.58
C LYS A 223 -8.20 5.15 -22.59
N GLN A 224 -7.09 5.79 -22.26
CA GLN A 224 -6.33 6.64 -23.16
C GLN A 224 -5.45 5.85 -24.14
N GLY A 225 -5.49 4.52 -24.11
CA GLY A 225 -4.77 3.65 -25.03
C GLY A 225 -3.32 3.37 -24.63
N TYR A 226 -2.97 3.57 -23.37
CA TYR A 226 -1.70 3.08 -22.83
C TYR A 226 -1.76 1.58 -22.57
N LEU A 227 -0.71 0.87 -22.91
CA LEU A 227 -0.57 -0.57 -22.65
C LEU A 227 -0.24 -0.81 -21.16
N LYS A 228 -0.79 -1.87 -20.60
CA LYS A 228 -0.53 -2.27 -19.20
C LYS A 228 0.96 -2.43 -18.90
N ASP A 229 1.70 -3.06 -19.82
CA ASP A 229 3.13 -3.32 -19.66
C ASP A 229 3.95 -2.01 -19.65
N ALA A 230 3.58 -1.05 -20.50
CA ALA A 230 4.20 0.28 -20.49
C ALA A 230 3.90 1.05 -19.19
N ILE A 231 2.66 0.97 -18.69
CA ILE A 231 2.27 1.61 -17.43
C ILE A 231 3.06 0.99 -16.26
N LEU A 232 3.14 -0.35 -16.16
CA LEU A 232 3.88 -1.03 -15.10
C LEU A 232 5.36 -0.69 -15.12
N ASN A 233 5.99 -0.78 -16.29
CA ASN A 233 7.40 -0.44 -16.44
C ASN A 233 7.66 1.03 -16.05
N TYR A 234 6.82 1.96 -16.53
CA TYR A 234 6.94 3.36 -16.19
C TYR A 234 6.79 3.63 -14.68
N ILE A 235 5.80 3.00 -14.02
CA ILE A 235 5.59 3.13 -12.58
C ILE A 235 6.80 2.62 -11.80
N ALA A 236 7.41 1.51 -12.22
CA ALA A 236 8.61 0.99 -11.60
C ALA A 236 9.75 2.02 -11.66
N LEU A 237 9.92 2.71 -12.78
CA LEU A 237 10.97 3.72 -12.96
C LEU A 237 10.72 5.03 -12.18
N LEU A 238 9.53 5.26 -11.64
CA LEU A 238 9.26 6.45 -10.81
C LEU A 238 10.00 6.44 -9.46
N GLY A 239 10.47 5.30 -9.00
CA GLY A 239 11.15 5.22 -7.72
C GLY A 239 12.36 4.29 -7.71
N TRP A 240 12.63 3.64 -8.85
CA TRP A 240 13.69 2.66 -8.98
C TRP A 240 14.43 2.84 -10.31
N SER A 241 15.73 2.61 -10.34
CA SER A 241 16.56 2.76 -11.54
C SER A 241 17.21 1.42 -11.90
N PRO A 242 16.90 0.86 -13.09
CA PRO A 242 17.63 -0.29 -13.61
C PRO A 242 19.08 0.06 -13.97
N ALA A 243 19.90 -0.96 -14.18
CA ALA A 243 21.32 -0.74 -14.50
C ALA A 243 21.54 -0.18 -15.90
N ASP A 244 20.88 -0.72 -16.92
CA ASP A 244 21.22 -0.45 -18.33
C ASP A 244 20.02 -0.02 -19.20
N GLU A 245 18.89 -0.68 -19.14
CA GLU A 245 17.74 -0.48 -20.03
C GLU A 245 16.51 0.06 -19.29
N GLU A 246 15.77 0.97 -19.94
CA GLU A 246 14.54 1.50 -19.35
C GLU A 246 13.26 0.76 -19.81
N ILE A 247 13.33 -0.01 -20.90
CA ILE A 247 12.18 -0.76 -21.43
C ILE A 247 12.30 -2.21 -20.98
N LEU A 248 11.53 -2.57 -19.96
CA LEU A 248 11.64 -3.83 -19.24
C LEU A 248 10.28 -4.52 -19.15
N SER A 249 10.23 -5.79 -19.46
CA SER A 249 9.06 -6.62 -19.18
C SER A 249 8.85 -6.79 -17.66
N LEU A 250 7.69 -7.31 -17.25
CA LEU A 250 7.45 -7.62 -15.84
C LEU A 250 8.47 -8.65 -15.30
N ASP A 251 8.85 -9.63 -16.10
CA ASP A 251 9.84 -10.64 -15.73
C ASP A 251 11.24 -10.01 -15.57
N ASP A 252 11.63 -9.09 -16.46
CA ASP A 252 12.88 -8.34 -16.33
C ASP A 252 12.88 -7.46 -15.07
N LEU A 253 11.75 -6.80 -14.76
CA LEU A 253 11.57 -6.01 -13.54
C LEU A 253 11.72 -6.87 -12.29
N ILE A 254 11.19 -8.10 -12.29
CA ILE A 254 11.32 -9.05 -11.19
C ILE A 254 12.77 -9.51 -11.06
N GLU A 255 13.41 -9.88 -12.17
CA GLU A 255 14.80 -10.39 -12.16
C GLU A 255 15.82 -9.33 -11.73
N GLN A 256 15.69 -8.10 -12.24
CA GLN A 256 16.66 -7.03 -12.02
C GLN A 256 16.42 -6.22 -10.74
N PHE A 257 15.30 -6.47 -10.03
CA PHE A 257 14.96 -5.67 -8.86
C PHE A 257 16.08 -5.70 -7.79
N ASN A 258 16.46 -4.51 -7.33
CA ASN A 258 17.38 -4.35 -6.21
C ASN A 258 16.93 -3.15 -5.35
N ILE A 259 16.79 -3.37 -4.04
CA ILE A 259 16.38 -2.35 -3.06
C ILE A 259 17.37 -1.17 -3.07
N GLU A 260 18.67 -1.42 -3.23
CA GLU A 260 19.71 -0.40 -3.24
C GLU A 260 19.54 0.64 -4.37
N HIS A 261 18.81 0.28 -5.42
CA HIS A 261 18.52 1.15 -6.56
C HIS A 261 17.24 1.97 -6.39
N ILE A 262 16.57 1.88 -5.24
CA ILE A 262 15.40 2.71 -4.93
C ILE A 262 15.85 4.13 -4.63
N SER A 263 15.25 5.10 -5.31
CA SER A 263 15.54 6.53 -5.11
C SER A 263 14.97 7.04 -3.79
N LYS A 264 15.76 7.87 -3.08
CA LYS A 264 15.29 8.65 -1.92
C LYS A 264 14.57 9.93 -2.32
N ALA A 265 14.80 10.42 -3.53
CA ALA A 265 14.20 11.65 -4.03
C ALA A 265 12.78 11.38 -4.57
N PRO A 266 11.82 12.31 -4.36
CA PRO A 266 10.52 12.25 -5.02
C PRO A 266 10.67 12.18 -6.54
N ALA A 267 9.84 11.34 -7.19
CA ALA A 267 9.76 11.29 -8.64
C ALA A 267 8.64 12.18 -9.15
N ILE A 268 8.86 12.86 -10.26
CA ILE A 268 7.81 13.65 -10.95
C ILE A 268 7.18 12.76 -12.02
N PHE A 269 5.85 12.69 -12.04
CA PHE A 269 5.09 11.97 -13.05
C PHE A 269 5.17 12.72 -14.39
N ASP A 270 5.87 12.16 -15.36
CA ASP A 270 6.08 12.68 -16.69
C ASP A 270 5.24 11.89 -17.71
N ILE A 271 4.15 12.48 -18.15
CA ILE A 271 3.23 11.87 -19.13
C ILE A 271 3.88 11.72 -20.51
N ASP A 272 4.78 12.60 -20.88
CA ASP A 272 5.46 12.52 -22.18
C ASP A 272 6.46 11.37 -22.20
N LYS A 273 7.16 11.11 -21.08
CA LYS A 273 7.99 9.90 -20.93
C LYS A 273 7.15 8.63 -21.00
N LEU A 274 6.01 8.55 -20.30
CA LEU A 274 5.11 7.40 -20.39
C LEU A 274 4.61 7.21 -21.83
N LYS A 275 4.25 8.28 -22.53
CA LYS A 275 3.79 8.25 -23.91
C LYS A 275 4.87 7.72 -24.86
N TRP A 276 6.10 8.21 -24.71
CA TRP A 276 7.26 7.71 -25.47
C TRP A 276 7.49 6.22 -25.22
N MET A 277 7.53 5.79 -23.96
CA MET A 277 7.69 4.38 -23.57
C MET A 277 6.61 3.51 -24.22
N ASN A 278 5.36 3.91 -24.11
CA ASN A 278 4.23 3.19 -24.71
C ASN A 278 4.39 3.04 -26.23
N GLY A 279 4.84 4.09 -26.92
CA GLY A 279 5.17 4.04 -28.34
C GLY A 279 6.28 3.03 -28.66
N VAL A 280 7.28 2.86 -27.77
CA VAL A 280 8.31 1.82 -27.93
C VAL A 280 7.71 0.43 -27.81
N TYR A 281 6.84 0.17 -26.83
CA TYR A 281 6.13 -1.11 -26.70
C TYR A 281 5.30 -1.43 -27.94
N LEU A 282 4.50 -0.47 -28.43
CA LEU A 282 3.70 -0.63 -29.65
C LEU A 282 4.55 -0.98 -30.88
N ARG A 283 5.69 -0.31 -31.05
CA ARG A 283 6.61 -0.55 -32.19
C ARG A 283 7.35 -1.89 -32.09
N ASN A 284 7.58 -2.40 -30.87
CA ASN A 284 8.27 -3.68 -30.66
C ASN A 284 7.34 -4.90 -30.82
N MET A 285 6.01 -4.70 -30.89
CA MET A 285 5.06 -5.78 -31.18
C MET A 285 5.24 -6.31 -32.62
N SER A 286 4.94 -7.59 -32.85
CA SER A 286 4.68 -8.07 -34.20
C SER A 286 3.49 -7.33 -34.81
N LEU A 287 3.39 -7.31 -36.15
CA LEU A 287 2.24 -6.64 -36.81
C LEU A 287 0.91 -7.27 -36.39
N GLU A 288 0.88 -8.58 -36.20
CA GLU A 288 -0.30 -9.34 -35.80
C GLU A 288 -0.74 -8.97 -34.36
N GLU A 289 0.20 -8.85 -33.43
CA GLU A 289 -0.06 -8.41 -32.05
C GLU A 289 -0.55 -6.98 -32.02
N PHE A 290 0.12 -6.07 -32.74
CA PHE A 290 -0.31 -4.67 -32.84
C PHE A 290 -1.71 -4.59 -33.47
N HIS A 291 -1.96 -5.32 -34.54
CA HIS A 291 -3.27 -5.33 -35.20
C HIS A 291 -4.38 -5.81 -34.24
N LYS A 292 -4.11 -6.83 -33.43
CA LYS A 292 -5.05 -7.35 -32.44
C LYS A 292 -5.48 -6.27 -31.43
N VAL A 293 -4.52 -5.51 -30.87
CA VAL A 293 -4.83 -4.46 -29.88
C VAL A 293 -5.37 -3.18 -30.53
N ALA A 294 -5.05 -2.91 -31.78
CA ALA A 294 -5.53 -1.77 -32.54
C ALA A 294 -6.93 -1.97 -33.13
N SER A 295 -7.33 -3.23 -33.41
CA SER A 295 -8.60 -3.56 -34.07
C SER A 295 -9.84 -2.90 -33.45
N PRO A 296 -10.03 -2.83 -32.13
CA PRO A 296 -11.19 -2.16 -31.54
C PRO A 296 -11.28 -0.67 -31.88
N TYR A 297 -10.17 -0.05 -32.23
CA TYR A 297 -10.12 1.37 -32.62
C TYR A 297 -10.49 1.60 -34.09
N TYR A 298 -10.75 0.54 -34.89
CA TYR A 298 -11.20 0.62 -36.28
C TYR A 298 -12.71 0.45 -36.43
N ASP A 299 -13.48 0.26 -35.36
CA ASP A 299 -14.94 -0.02 -35.41
C ASP A 299 -15.76 1.10 -36.08
N PHE A 300 -15.21 2.31 -36.16
CA PHE A 300 -15.85 3.42 -36.90
C PHE A 300 -15.72 3.31 -38.43
N ILE A 301 -14.87 2.40 -38.96
CA ILE A 301 -14.66 2.23 -40.38
C ILE A 301 -15.80 1.38 -40.93
N THR A 302 -16.67 2.01 -41.72
CA THR A 302 -17.86 1.35 -42.31
C THR A 302 -17.67 0.86 -43.75
N ILE A 303 -16.53 1.17 -44.37
CA ILE A 303 -16.21 0.74 -45.74
C ILE A 303 -15.30 -0.49 -45.73
N PRO A 304 -15.39 -1.37 -46.74
CA PRO A 304 -14.53 -2.54 -46.83
C PRO A 304 -13.07 -2.13 -47.10
N VAL A 305 -12.24 -2.18 -46.08
CA VAL A 305 -10.79 -1.91 -46.15
C VAL A 305 -10.00 -3.00 -45.46
N ASN A 306 -8.75 -3.19 -45.90
CA ASN A 306 -7.83 -4.09 -45.20
C ASN A 306 -7.26 -3.38 -43.96
N THR A 307 -7.83 -3.65 -42.78
CA THR A 307 -7.42 -3.03 -41.51
C THR A 307 -6.01 -3.45 -41.09
N LEU A 308 -5.49 -4.59 -41.55
CA LEU A 308 -4.11 -4.99 -41.32
C LEU A 308 -3.10 -4.05 -42.00
N GLU A 309 -3.39 -3.59 -43.25
CA GLU A 309 -2.56 -2.59 -43.92
C GLU A 309 -2.63 -1.22 -43.23
N ILE A 310 -3.77 -0.88 -42.63
CA ILE A 310 -3.89 0.32 -41.78
C ILE A 310 -2.98 0.16 -40.56
N SER A 311 -3.04 -0.97 -39.85
CA SER A 311 -2.18 -1.26 -38.68
C SER A 311 -0.70 -1.14 -39.06
N LYS A 312 -0.28 -1.72 -40.18
CA LYS A 312 1.09 -1.64 -40.69
C LYS A 312 1.57 -0.20 -40.93
N ALA A 313 0.67 0.66 -41.42
CA ALA A 313 0.99 2.06 -41.65
C ALA A 313 1.03 2.90 -40.37
N LEU A 314 0.22 2.55 -39.38
CA LEU A 314 0.07 3.31 -38.13
C LEU A 314 1.09 2.88 -37.04
N GLN A 315 1.42 1.59 -36.93
CA GLN A 315 2.31 1.07 -35.90
C GLN A 315 3.60 1.87 -35.68
N PRO A 316 4.36 2.30 -36.68
CA PRO A 316 5.57 3.07 -36.49
C PRO A 316 5.34 4.52 -36.05
N ARG A 317 4.10 5.00 -36.01
CA ARG A 317 3.75 6.42 -35.83
C ARG A 317 2.97 6.72 -34.59
N VAL A 318 2.17 5.77 -34.10
CA VAL A 318 1.32 5.98 -32.95
C VAL A 318 2.10 5.77 -31.65
N GLU A 319 1.78 6.55 -30.65
CA GLU A 319 2.34 6.44 -29.32
C GLU A 319 1.30 5.93 -28.31
N ARG A 320 0.00 6.00 -28.63
CA ARG A 320 -1.11 5.42 -27.88
C ARG A 320 -2.13 4.81 -28.83
N LEU A 321 -2.85 3.80 -28.39
CA LEU A 321 -3.92 3.22 -29.20
C LEU A 321 -5.05 4.23 -29.51
N ALA A 322 -5.29 5.17 -28.60
CA ALA A 322 -6.28 6.24 -28.84
C ALA A 322 -5.82 7.29 -29.88
N ASP A 323 -4.59 7.24 -30.34
CA ASP A 323 -4.10 8.10 -31.44
C ASP A 323 -4.46 7.52 -32.84
N ILE A 324 -5.07 6.31 -32.88
CA ILE A 324 -5.61 5.64 -34.07
C ILE A 324 -6.94 6.28 -34.50
#